data_0e182fee839796f175c237515b5202fb
#
_entry.id   0e182fee839796f175c237515b5202fb
#
_cell.length_a   1.000
_cell.length_b   1.000
_cell.length_c   1.000
_cell.angle_alpha   90.00
_cell.angle_beta   90.00
_cell.angle_gamma   90.00
#
_symmetry.space_group_name_H-M   'P 1'
#
loop_
_entity.id
_entity.type
_entity.pdbx_description
1 polymer ?
#
loop_
_entity_poly.entity_id
_entity_poly.type
_entity_poly.pdbx_seq_one_letter_code
_entity_poly.pdbx_strand_id
1 'polypeptide(L)'
;MLDYLVLYQSGSGNTKKIAASIFSRLPGNSKDLIDIDTDKTIPEANVYFIGFCVHRGSCSMEVSDFLSDLSGKQIALFGTCGMGDSPDIAGRVSAWIEADNDYLGYFICQGKMPQKVRMKYESMRTNENNDQIDRFIQNFDLALTHPDNLDVEHAKVFVDHMLKKIQL
;
A
#
# COMPACT_ATOMS: atom_id res chain seq x y z
N MET A 1 -19.64 -7.68 -12.73
CA MET A 1 -18.65 -6.62 -12.42
C MET A 1 -18.98 -6.09 -11.03
N LEU A 2 -17.98 -5.96 -10.16
CA LEU A 2 -18.15 -5.43 -8.81
C LEU A 2 -18.15 -3.90 -8.81
N ASP A 3 -18.74 -3.28 -7.78
CA ASP A 3 -18.58 -1.84 -7.56
C ASP A 3 -17.16 -1.53 -7.10
N TYR A 4 -16.64 -2.32 -6.15
CA TYR A 4 -15.32 -2.13 -5.57
C TYR A 4 -14.52 -3.44 -5.52
N LEU A 5 -13.23 -3.35 -5.82
CA LEU A 5 -12.27 -4.41 -5.52
C LEU A 5 -11.12 -3.84 -4.69
N VAL A 6 -10.85 -4.46 -3.55
CA VAL A 6 -9.63 -4.23 -2.79
C VAL A 6 -8.67 -5.35 -3.14
N LEU A 7 -7.65 -5.04 -3.94
CA LEU A 7 -6.60 -5.95 -4.35
C LEU A 7 -5.31 -5.56 -3.63
N TYR A 8 -4.60 -6.50 -3.01
CA TYR A 8 -3.38 -6.17 -2.28
C TYR A 8 -2.32 -7.24 -2.40
N GLN A 9 -1.07 -6.84 -2.20
CA GLN A 9 0.06 -7.72 -1.94
C GLN A 9 0.61 -7.46 -0.54
N SER A 10 0.89 -8.51 0.22
CA SER A 10 1.38 -8.37 1.59
C SER A 10 2.33 -9.50 1.99
N GLY A 11 3.63 -9.20 2.09
CA GLY A 11 4.63 -10.17 2.54
C GLY A 11 4.65 -10.39 4.06
N SER A 12 4.37 -9.35 4.86
CA SER A 12 4.47 -9.39 6.34
C SER A 12 3.13 -9.22 7.06
N GLY A 13 2.02 -9.04 6.33
CA GLY A 13 0.69 -8.78 6.88
C GLY A 13 0.37 -7.30 7.09
N ASN A 14 1.31 -6.38 6.92
CA ASN A 14 1.07 -4.95 7.09
C ASN A 14 0.01 -4.43 6.10
N THR A 15 0.24 -4.64 4.80
CA THR A 15 -0.68 -4.20 3.75
C THR A 15 -2.04 -4.91 3.87
N LYS A 16 -2.05 -6.20 4.24
CA LYS A 16 -3.27 -6.96 4.51
C LYS A 16 -4.14 -6.31 5.60
N LYS A 17 -3.53 -5.84 6.68
CA LYS A 17 -4.25 -5.16 7.77
C LYS A 17 -4.93 -3.89 7.28
N ILE A 18 -4.25 -3.08 6.48
CA ILE A 18 -4.81 -1.86 5.87
C ILE A 18 -5.89 -2.21 4.83
N ALA A 19 -5.66 -3.23 3.99
CA ALA A 19 -6.64 -3.71 3.01
C ALA A 19 -7.96 -4.12 3.66
N ALA A 20 -7.90 -4.88 4.77
CA ALA A 20 -9.09 -5.27 5.53
C ALA A 20 -9.84 -4.06 6.11
N SER A 21 -9.12 -3.04 6.56
CA SER A 21 -9.71 -1.79 7.06
C SER A 21 -10.43 -1.02 5.94
N ILE A 22 -9.79 -0.87 4.77
CA ILE A 22 -10.38 -0.24 3.59
C ILE A 22 -11.64 -1.01 3.17
N PHE A 23 -11.54 -2.33 3.02
CA PHE A 23 -12.67 -3.19 2.64
C PHE A 23 -13.86 -3.05 3.59
N SER A 24 -13.59 -3.00 4.91
CA SER A 24 -14.64 -2.84 5.92
C SER A 24 -15.35 -1.50 5.82
N ARG A 25 -14.65 -0.45 5.36
CA ARG A 25 -15.19 0.91 5.25
C ARG A 25 -15.98 1.15 3.97
N LEU A 26 -15.69 0.41 2.89
CA LEU A 26 -16.40 0.54 1.62
C LEU A 26 -17.88 0.17 1.75
N PRO A 27 -18.80 0.93 1.13
CA PRO A 27 -20.23 0.70 1.23
C PRO A 27 -20.68 -0.51 0.39
N GLY A 28 -21.91 -0.95 0.62
CA GLY A 28 -22.58 -1.96 -0.20
C GLY A 28 -22.02 -3.37 -0.04
N ASN A 29 -22.58 -4.29 -0.84
CA ASN A 29 -22.22 -5.70 -0.86
C ASN A 29 -21.53 -6.13 -2.16
N SER A 30 -21.52 -5.26 -3.18
CA SER A 30 -20.88 -5.51 -4.49
C SER A 30 -19.38 -5.20 -4.41
N LYS A 31 -18.67 -5.92 -3.53
CA LYS A 31 -17.24 -5.72 -3.29
C LYS A 31 -16.54 -7.02 -2.91
N ASP A 32 -15.22 -7.09 -3.20
CA ASP A 32 -14.38 -8.22 -2.81
C ASP A 32 -13.01 -7.74 -2.30
N LEU A 33 -12.31 -8.63 -1.57
CA LEU A 33 -10.98 -8.43 -1.02
C LEU A 33 -10.08 -9.59 -1.43
N ILE A 34 -9.07 -9.32 -2.24
CA ILE A 34 -8.23 -10.36 -2.86
C ILE A 34 -6.75 -10.05 -2.62
N ASP A 35 -6.02 -11.09 -2.22
CA ASP A 35 -4.56 -11.11 -2.23
C ASP A 35 -4.09 -11.49 -3.64
N ILE A 36 -3.27 -10.63 -4.27
CA ILE A 36 -2.80 -10.83 -5.66
C ILE A 36 -1.94 -12.09 -5.81
N ASP A 37 -1.28 -12.51 -4.74
CA ASP A 37 -0.41 -13.70 -4.73
C ASP A 37 -1.21 -15.02 -4.64
N THR A 38 -2.54 -14.95 -4.67
CA THR A 38 -3.40 -16.16 -4.68
C THR A 38 -3.77 -16.58 -6.10
N ASP A 39 -3.96 -17.88 -6.32
CA ASP A 39 -4.39 -18.44 -7.62
C ASP A 39 -5.86 -18.15 -7.97
N LYS A 40 -6.46 -17.14 -7.35
CA LYS A 40 -7.83 -16.75 -7.61
C LYS A 40 -7.95 -15.91 -8.88
N THR A 41 -8.98 -16.17 -9.65
CA THR A 41 -9.37 -15.26 -10.73
C THR A 41 -9.80 -13.92 -10.14
N ILE A 42 -9.16 -12.83 -10.60
CA ILE A 42 -9.48 -11.49 -10.15
C ILE A 42 -10.73 -10.99 -10.91
N PRO A 43 -11.84 -10.71 -10.21
CA PRO A 43 -13.05 -10.22 -10.85
C PRO A 43 -12.89 -8.77 -11.34
N GLU A 44 -13.62 -8.41 -12.38
CA GLU A 44 -13.70 -7.02 -12.80
C GLU A 44 -14.49 -6.16 -11.81
N ALA A 45 -14.01 -4.93 -11.61
CA ALA A 45 -14.66 -3.91 -10.80
C ALA A 45 -14.69 -2.55 -11.52
N ASN A 46 -15.55 -1.65 -11.04
CA ASN A 46 -15.58 -0.25 -11.48
C ASN A 46 -14.46 0.55 -10.80
N VAL A 47 -14.26 0.30 -9.51
CA VAL A 47 -13.29 1.00 -8.68
C VAL A 47 -12.33 -0.01 -8.04
N TYR A 48 -11.05 0.28 -8.16
CA TYR A 48 -9.98 -0.53 -7.59
C TYR A 48 -9.25 0.23 -6.47
N PHE A 49 -9.16 -0.38 -5.30
CA PHE A 49 -8.23 0.00 -4.25
C PHE A 49 -7.07 -0.98 -4.29
N ILE A 50 -5.90 -0.52 -4.76
CA ILE A 50 -4.76 -1.40 -5.01
C ILE A 50 -3.69 -1.16 -3.96
N GLY A 51 -3.38 -2.21 -3.20
CA GLY A 51 -2.46 -2.23 -2.07
C GLY A 51 -1.11 -2.86 -2.38
N PHE A 52 -0.04 -2.22 -1.93
CA PHE A 52 1.33 -2.68 -2.12
C PHE A 52 2.17 -2.53 -0.85
N CYS A 53 3.12 -3.43 -0.67
CA CYS A 53 4.23 -3.20 0.24
C CYS A 53 5.41 -2.64 -0.55
N VAL A 54 6.06 -1.63 0.02
CA VAL A 54 7.19 -0.99 -0.66
C VAL A 54 8.37 -1.94 -0.71
N HIS A 55 8.85 -2.19 -1.92
CA HIS A 55 10.05 -2.94 -2.21
C HIS A 55 10.95 -2.11 -3.13
N ARG A 56 12.19 -1.85 -2.70
CA ARG A 56 13.17 -1.05 -3.46
C ARG A 56 12.64 0.31 -3.95
N GLY A 57 11.79 0.95 -3.14
CA GLY A 57 11.23 2.27 -3.43
C GLY A 57 10.05 2.28 -4.41
N SER A 58 9.45 1.13 -4.70
CA SER A 58 8.27 0.97 -5.57
C SER A 58 7.41 -0.20 -5.11
N CYS A 59 6.47 -0.65 -5.93
CA CYS A 59 5.71 -1.90 -5.74
C CYS A 59 6.41 -3.09 -6.40
N SER A 60 5.86 -4.30 -6.24
CA SER A 60 6.29 -5.51 -6.95
C SER A 60 5.89 -5.49 -8.42
N MET A 61 6.46 -6.43 -9.21
CA MET A 61 6.10 -6.60 -10.62
C MET A 61 4.63 -6.99 -10.78
N GLU A 62 4.13 -7.88 -9.94
CA GLU A 62 2.73 -8.34 -10.00
C GLU A 62 1.76 -7.17 -9.86
N VAL A 63 2.05 -6.23 -8.96
CA VAL A 63 1.23 -5.02 -8.78
C VAL A 63 1.39 -4.06 -9.96
N SER A 64 2.62 -3.84 -10.46
CA SER A 64 2.85 -2.95 -11.60
C SER A 64 2.24 -3.48 -12.89
N ASP A 65 2.34 -4.78 -13.15
CA ASP A 65 1.73 -5.42 -14.32
C ASP A 65 0.20 -5.30 -14.25
N PHE A 66 -0.39 -5.59 -13.08
CA PHE A 66 -1.83 -5.44 -12.89
C PHE A 66 -2.31 -4.00 -13.13
N LEU A 67 -1.57 -3.00 -12.62
CA LEU A 67 -1.89 -1.58 -12.84
C LEU A 67 -1.84 -1.20 -14.33
N SER A 68 -0.84 -1.71 -15.06
CA SER A 68 -0.66 -1.43 -16.50
C SER A 68 -1.73 -2.09 -17.37
N ASP A 69 -2.33 -3.19 -16.90
CA ASP A 69 -3.38 -3.91 -17.63
C ASP A 69 -4.79 -3.31 -17.44
N LEU A 70 -4.95 -2.38 -16.48
CA LEU A 70 -6.24 -1.73 -16.25
C LEU A 70 -6.51 -0.62 -17.28
N SER A 71 -7.74 -0.54 -17.75
CA SER A 71 -8.22 0.44 -18.74
C SER A 71 -9.61 0.93 -18.38
N GLY A 72 -9.81 2.26 -18.40
CA GLY A 72 -11.10 2.89 -18.13
C GLY A 72 -11.64 2.67 -16.72
N LYS A 73 -10.74 2.56 -15.71
CA LYS A 73 -11.09 2.27 -14.30
C LYS A 73 -10.78 3.45 -13.39
N GLN A 74 -11.43 3.49 -12.25
CA GLN A 74 -11.12 4.41 -11.15
C GLN A 74 -10.19 3.71 -10.16
N ILE A 75 -9.01 4.29 -9.88
CA ILE A 75 -7.94 3.62 -9.13
C ILE A 75 -7.47 4.48 -7.96
N ALA A 76 -7.56 3.92 -6.75
CA ALA A 76 -6.95 4.46 -5.55
C ALA A 76 -5.82 3.52 -5.09
N LEU A 77 -4.67 4.08 -4.71
CA LEU A 77 -3.52 3.32 -4.22
C LEU A 77 -3.44 3.36 -2.71
N PHE A 78 -3.01 2.27 -2.09
CA PHE A 78 -2.59 2.29 -0.69
C PHE A 78 -1.36 1.44 -0.49
N GLY A 79 -0.53 1.80 0.48
CA GLY A 79 0.73 1.11 0.69
C GLY A 79 1.22 1.13 2.12
N THR A 80 2.18 0.26 2.41
CA THR A 80 2.92 0.23 3.66
C THR A 80 4.41 0.32 3.39
N CYS A 81 5.10 1.18 4.14
CA CYS A 81 6.53 1.44 4.00
C CYS A 81 7.19 1.51 5.37
N GLY A 82 8.33 0.86 5.54
CA GLY A 82 9.10 0.93 6.79
C GLY A 82 9.54 2.34 7.18
N MET A 83 9.67 3.25 6.20
CA MET A 83 10.02 4.65 6.42
C MET A 83 8.80 5.59 6.55
N GLY A 84 7.57 5.06 6.46
CA GLY A 84 6.34 5.84 6.49
C GLY A 84 5.92 6.41 5.14
N ASP A 85 5.08 7.46 5.17
CA ASP A 85 4.55 8.07 3.95
C ASP A 85 5.66 8.67 3.07
N SER A 86 5.51 8.50 1.77
CA SER A 86 6.43 9.01 0.77
C SER A 86 5.71 9.36 -0.53
N PRO A 87 5.54 10.66 -0.84
CA PRO A 87 4.99 11.12 -2.12
C PRO A 87 5.78 10.61 -3.33
N ASP A 88 7.11 10.46 -3.20
CA ASP A 88 7.97 9.94 -4.28
C ASP A 88 7.65 8.48 -4.61
N ILE A 89 7.38 7.65 -3.59
CA ILE A 89 6.97 6.26 -3.78
C ILE A 89 5.59 6.21 -4.44
N ALA A 90 4.64 6.99 -3.95
CA ALA A 90 3.31 7.09 -4.55
C ALA A 90 3.38 7.50 -6.03
N GLY A 91 4.24 8.47 -6.37
CA GLY A 91 4.48 8.90 -7.75
C GLY A 91 5.07 7.80 -8.63
N ARG A 92 6.01 7.01 -8.13
CA ARG A 92 6.59 5.87 -8.87
C ARG A 92 5.58 4.76 -9.13
N VAL A 93 4.72 4.48 -8.15
CA VAL A 93 3.69 3.43 -8.30
C VAL A 93 2.56 3.91 -9.20
N SER A 94 2.09 5.15 -9.04
CA SER A 94 1.03 5.71 -9.90
C SER A 94 1.45 5.88 -11.36
N ALA A 95 2.76 5.93 -11.65
CA ALA A 95 3.28 5.99 -13.02
C ALA A 95 2.97 4.73 -13.86
N TRP A 96 2.58 3.61 -13.22
CA TRP A 96 2.12 2.40 -13.90
C TRP A 96 0.65 2.42 -14.31
N ILE A 97 -0.10 3.45 -13.87
CA ILE A 97 -1.52 3.63 -14.21
C ILE A 97 -1.61 4.28 -15.59
N GLU A 98 -2.20 3.58 -16.56
CA GLU A 98 -2.40 4.11 -17.91
C GLU A 98 -3.34 5.34 -17.90
N ALA A 99 -3.12 6.25 -18.85
CA ALA A 99 -3.73 7.59 -18.87
C ALA A 99 -5.27 7.61 -19.07
N ASP A 100 -5.85 6.51 -19.51
CA ASP A 100 -7.31 6.34 -19.67
C ASP A 100 -8.03 5.95 -18.38
N ASN A 101 -7.28 5.76 -17.28
CA ASN A 101 -7.82 5.51 -15.96
C ASN A 101 -7.91 6.79 -15.13
N ASP A 102 -8.86 6.83 -14.20
CA ASP A 102 -8.99 7.92 -13.23
C ASP A 102 -8.19 7.59 -11.96
N TYR A 103 -7.04 8.21 -11.81
CA TYR A 103 -6.26 8.11 -10.58
C TYR A 103 -6.84 9.00 -9.48
N LEU A 104 -7.40 8.40 -8.43
CA LEU A 104 -8.11 9.09 -7.35
C LEU A 104 -7.20 9.65 -6.27
N GLY A 105 -6.06 9.00 -6.02
CA GLY A 105 -5.10 9.39 -4.99
C GLY A 105 -4.50 8.20 -4.24
N TYR A 106 -3.76 8.49 -3.17
CA TYR A 106 -3.06 7.45 -2.42
C TYR A 106 -3.12 7.64 -0.89
N PHE A 107 -2.83 6.55 -0.18
CA PHE A 107 -2.55 6.49 1.24
C PHE A 107 -1.34 5.58 1.49
N ILE A 108 -0.34 6.05 2.21
CA ILE A 108 0.81 5.23 2.64
C ILE A 108 1.00 5.45 4.14
N CYS A 109 1.14 4.36 4.89
CA CYS A 109 1.49 4.41 6.30
C CYS A 109 2.75 3.62 6.60
N GLN A 110 3.29 3.80 7.79
CA GLN A 110 4.41 3.02 8.27
C GLN A 110 4.01 1.56 8.51
N GLY A 111 4.92 0.64 8.28
CA GLY A 111 4.76 -0.78 8.55
C GLY A 111 6.01 -1.36 9.19
N LYS A 112 5.83 -2.32 10.10
CA LYS A 112 6.96 -3.01 10.75
C LYS A 112 7.83 -3.70 9.70
N MET A 113 9.13 -3.59 9.90
CA MET A 113 10.14 -4.24 9.07
C MET A 113 10.59 -5.56 9.72
N PRO A 114 11.00 -6.57 8.92
CA PRO A 114 11.56 -7.81 9.47
C PRO A 114 12.91 -7.55 10.15
N GLN A 115 13.22 -8.35 11.18
CA GLN A 115 14.44 -8.22 11.99
C GLN A 115 15.74 -8.22 11.14
N LYS A 116 15.75 -8.91 10.02
CA LYS A 116 16.90 -8.90 9.09
C LYS A 116 17.29 -7.50 8.59
N VAL A 117 16.32 -6.56 8.54
CA VAL A 117 16.59 -5.16 8.16
C VAL A 117 17.42 -4.47 9.24
N ARG A 118 17.06 -4.64 10.52
CA ARG A 118 17.86 -4.11 11.63
C ARG A 118 19.27 -4.69 11.63
N MET A 119 19.40 -6.00 11.46
CA MET A 119 20.71 -6.67 11.38
C MET A 119 21.56 -6.11 10.23
N LYS A 120 20.93 -5.83 9.07
CA LYS A 120 21.60 -5.19 7.94
C LYS A 120 22.09 -3.78 8.30
N TYR A 121 21.29 -2.95 8.95
CA TYR A 121 21.72 -1.62 9.40
C TYR A 121 22.94 -1.71 10.33
N GLU A 122 22.90 -2.60 11.32
CA GLU A 122 24.04 -2.81 12.24
C GLU A 122 25.31 -3.25 11.49
N SER A 123 25.18 -4.14 10.51
CA SER A 123 26.32 -4.61 9.71
C SER A 123 26.95 -3.53 8.81
N MET A 124 26.21 -2.48 8.50
CA MET A 124 26.69 -1.35 7.71
C MET A 124 27.35 -0.25 8.55
N ARG A 125 27.36 -0.39 9.88
CA ARG A 125 27.88 0.61 10.81
C ARG A 125 29.38 0.78 10.65
N THR A 126 29.80 2.04 10.55
CA THR A 126 31.20 2.49 10.55
C THR A 126 31.33 3.72 11.46
N ASN A 127 32.57 4.12 11.79
CA ASN A 127 32.77 5.35 12.57
C ASN A 127 32.26 6.61 11.86
N GLU A 128 32.20 6.61 10.53
CA GLU A 128 31.77 7.77 9.73
C GLU A 128 30.26 7.89 9.58
N ASN A 129 29.52 6.76 9.66
CA ASN A 129 28.06 6.72 9.44
C ASN A 129 27.24 6.39 10.69
N ASN A 130 27.87 6.39 11.86
CA ASN A 130 27.27 5.93 13.12
C ASN A 130 25.93 6.62 13.43
N ASP A 131 25.89 7.95 13.33
CA ASP A 131 24.65 8.74 13.57
C ASP A 131 23.55 8.42 12.56
N GLN A 132 23.90 8.11 11.33
CA GLN A 132 22.93 7.73 10.29
C GLN A 132 22.34 6.34 10.59
N ILE A 133 23.16 5.41 10.97
CA ILE A 133 22.71 4.05 11.36
C ILE A 133 21.82 4.11 12.59
N ASP A 134 22.15 4.93 13.59
CA ASP A 134 21.32 5.11 14.79
C ASP A 134 19.92 5.64 14.43
N ARG A 135 19.82 6.58 13.48
CA ARG A 135 18.52 7.07 12.99
C ARG A 135 17.72 5.96 12.29
N PHE A 136 18.37 5.12 11.49
CA PHE A 136 17.69 3.99 10.83
C PHE A 136 17.19 2.97 11.84
N ILE A 137 17.97 2.67 12.88
CA ILE A 137 17.57 1.74 13.94
C ILE A 137 16.43 2.36 14.77
N GLN A 138 16.51 3.64 15.12
CA GLN A 138 15.43 4.33 15.81
C GLN A 138 14.12 4.29 14.99
N ASN A 139 14.19 4.54 13.68
CA ASN A 139 13.02 4.42 12.81
C ASN A 139 12.52 2.97 12.76
N PHE A 140 13.41 1.97 12.71
CA PHE A 140 13.03 0.56 12.78
C PHE A 140 12.25 0.25 14.06
N ASP A 141 12.74 0.72 15.20
CA ASP A 141 12.09 0.50 16.51
C ASP A 141 10.71 1.18 16.58
N LEU A 142 10.56 2.40 16.05
CA LEU A 142 9.27 3.09 15.93
C LEU A 142 8.31 2.32 15.03
N ALA A 143 8.79 1.75 13.93
CA ALA A 143 7.97 1.00 12.97
C ALA A 143 7.40 -0.32 13.52
N LEU A 144 7.95 -0.88 14.61
CA LEU A 144 7.56 -2.20 15.15
C LEU A 144 6.07 -2.29 15.52
N THR A 145 5.44 -1.18 15.88
CA THR A 145 4.02 -1.13 16.26
C THR A 145 3.10 -0.79 15.09
N HIS A 146 3.64 -0.48 13.91
CA HIS A 146 2.88 -0.08 12.74
C HIS A 146 2.62 -1.24 11.74
N PRO A 147 1.49 -1.21 11.04
CA PRO A 147 0.39 -0.26 11.17
C PRO A 147 -0.34 -0.42 12.52
N ASP A 148 -0.56 0.69 13.21
CA ASP A 148 -1.30 0.74 14.47
C ASP A 148 -2.80 1.09 14.25
N ASN A 149 -3.52 1.37 15.35
CA ASN A 149 -4.94 1.72 15.25
C ASN A 149 -5.16 3.09 14.60
N LEU A 150 -4.22 4.02 14.75
CA LEU A 150 -4.30 5.33 14.10
C LEU A 150 -4.14 5.21 12.58
N ASP A 151 -3.21 4.37 12.12
CA ASP A 151 -3.05 4.06 10.69
C ASP A 151 -4.34 3.47 10.11
N VAL A 152 -4.99 2.55 10.84
CA VAL A 152 -6.28 1.96 10.47
C VAL A 152 -7.38 3.03 10.33
N GLU A 153 -7.47 3.97 11.28
CA GLU A 153 -8.45 5.06 11.21
C GLU A 153 -8.13 6.03 10.05
N HIS A 154 -6.87 6.36 9.81
CA HIS A 154 -6.47 7.17 8.67
C HIS A 154 -6.80 6.49 7.33
N ALA A 155 -6.65 5.17 7.24
CA ALA A 155 -7.06 4.41 6.06
C ALA A 155 -8.58 4.50 5.80
N LYS A 156 -9.41 4.48 6.85
CA LYS A 156 -10.86 4.69 6.72
C LYS A 156 -11.21 6.11 6.26
N VAL A 157 -10.52 7.13 6.81
CA VAL A 157 -10.67 8.53 6.37
C VAL A 157 -10.27 8.67 4.90
N PHE A 158 -9.19 8.00 4.48
CA PHE A 158 -8.80 7.95 3.07
C PHE A 158 -9.93 7.39 2.19
N VAL A 159 -10.57 6.27 2.58
CA VAL A 159 -11.74 5.73 1.85
C VAL A 159 -12.83 6.78 1.73
N ASP A 160 -13.19 7.46 2.83
CA ASP A 160 -14.24 8.50 2.82
C ASP A 160 -13.91 9.65 1.85
N HIS A 161 -12.63 10.01 1.71
CA HIS A 161 -12.19 11.00 0.73
C HIS A 161 -12.29 10.47 -0.71
N MET A 162 -11.92 9.21 -0.95
CA MET A 162 -12.03 8.61 -2.28
C MET A 162 -13.48 8.47 -2.71
N LEU A 163 -14.39 8.05 -1.82
CA LEU A 163 -15.82 7.92 -2.11
C LEU A 163 -16.46 9.22 -2.60
N LYS A 164 -15.95 10.39 -2.19
CA LYS A 164 -16.43 11.70 -2.70
C LYS A 164 -16.01 11.99 -4.13
N LYS A 165 -14.98 11.31 -4.64
CA LYS A 165 -14.45 11.48 -6.01
C LYS A 165 -15.00 10.45 -6.98
N ILE A 166 -15.43 9.28 -6.46
CA ILE A 166 -15.89 8.14 -7.25
C ILE A 166 -17.20 8.46 -7.94
N GLN A 167 -17.28 8.07 -9.20
CA GLN A 167 -18.47 8.15 -10.06
C GLN A 167 -18.91 6.71 -10.40
N LEU A 168 -19.97 6.22 -9.78
CA LEU A 168 -20.60 4.92 -10.04
C LEU A 168 -21.89 5.10 -10.84
#